data_d437ab6eda495deb28e07368e2233b4c
#
_entry.id   d437ab6eda495deb28e07368e2233b4c
#
_cell.length_a   1.000
_cell.length_b   1.000
_cell.length_c   1.000
_cell.angle_alpha   90.00
_cell.angle_beta   90.00
_cell.angle_gamma   90.00
#
_symmetry.space_group_name_H-M   'P 1'
#
loop_
_entity.id
_entity.type
_entity.pdbx_description
1 polymer ?
#
loop_
_entity_poly.entity_id
_entity_poly.type
_entity_poly.pdbx_seq_one_letter_code
_entity_poly.pdbx_strand_id
1 'polypeptide(L)'
;MNPPGRRNGNSPQASPIAESDAELVSSLCHELGNMMGALRLHAHLLDDEMGPKDLARAAIDLDDLSERSAALLSLVRPLLSADPRSSEVVPVVNLVSNMEEVLAGHGTRGTTLDFEVGRDVPSIRVDVGMFQRLIQSFLYLALESASRTGKVLMRAESRGDEVALLIEDDGPKGEDPAGFRDQMRRGRPLLCSVAESILEKHGGRFSAERDGDRTRITLFLPAIRPLAR
;
A
#
# COMPACT_ATOMS: atom_id res chain seq x y z
N MET A 1 54.95 15.97 -33.05
CA MET A 1 53.85 15.01 -33.19
C MET A 1 53.25 14.80 -31.82
N ASN A 2 52.12 15.45 -31.56
CA ASN A 2 51.35 15.32 -30.30
C ASN A 2 50.21 14.32 -30.53
N PRO A 3 49.94 13.36 -29.62
CA PRO A 3 48.80 12.47 -29.75
C PRO A 3 47.50 13.16 -29.32
N PRO A 4 46.34 12.79 -29.90
CA PRO A 4 45.08 13.43 -29.63
C PRO A 4 44.50 12.96 -28.28
N GLY A 5 43.96 13.94 -27.55
CA GLY A 5 43.34 13.76 -26.25
C GLY A 5 42.12 12.81 -26.27
N ARG A 6 42.07 11.94 -25.29
CA ARG A 6 40.89 11.11 -24.95
C ARG A 6 39.80 12.05 -24.45
N ARG A 7 38.69 12.10 -25.18
CA ARG A 7 37.42 12.62 -24.67
C ARG A 7 36.86 11.63 -23.64
N ASN A 8 36.86 12.01 -22.38
CA ASN A 8 36.06 11.35 -21.34
C ASN A 8 34.58 11.61 -21.66
N GLY A 9 33.89 10.60 -22.14
CA GLY A 9 32.44 10.59 -22.23
C GLY A 9 31.84 10.43 -20.83
N ASN A 10 31.52 11.55 -20.20
CA ASN A 10 30.71 11.57 -18.99
C ASN A 10 29.26 11.35 -19.43
N SER A 11 28.81 10.12 -19.44
CA SER A 11 27.38 9.84 -19.57
C SER A 11 26.69 10.43 -18.34
N PRO A 12 25.61 11.21 -18.49
CA PRO A 12 24.87 11.71 -17.34
C PRO A 12 24.30 10.52 -16.58
N GLN A 13 24.78 10.30 -15.37
CA GLN A 13 24.13 9.38 -14.43
C GLN A 13 22.73 9.94 -14.17
N ALA A 14 21.70 9.18 -14.54
CA ALA A 14 20.34 9.50 -14.21
C ALA A 14 20.22 9.67 -12.69
N SER A 15 19.53 10.72 -12.25
CA SER A 15 19.31 10.96 -10.82
C SER A 15 18.51 9.79 -10.24
N PRO A 16 18.81 9.31 -9.02
CA PRO A 16 18.07 8.21 -8.37
C PRO A 16 16.55 8.43 -8.32
N ILE A 17 16.11 9.69 -8.26
CA ILE A 17 14.71 10.10 -8.30
C ILE A 17 14.05 9.77 -9.64
N ALA A 18 14.76 9.95 -10.75
CA ALA A 18 14.24 9.67 -12.09
C ALA A 18 14.09 8.17 -12.37
N GLU A 19 14.92 7.32 -11.77
CA GLU A 19 14.81 5.87 -11.84
C GLU A 19 13.58 5.38 -11.03
N SER A 20 13.36 5.91 -9.83
CA SER A 20 12.19 5.59 -8.99
C SER A 20 10.87 5.99 -9.67
N ASP A 21 10.81 7.16 -10.31
CA ASP A 21 9.61 7.60 -11.02
C ASP A 21 9.34 6.76 -12.28
N ALA A 22 10.38 6.31 -12.99
CA ALA A 22 10.23 5.42 -14.14
C ALA A 22 9.74 4.02 -13.74
N GLU A 23 10.23 3.47 -12.64
CA GLU A 23 9.75 2.21 -12.06
C GLU A 23 8.30 2.31 -11.60
N LEU A 24 7.92 3.42 -10.98
CA LEU A 24 6.54 3.69 -10.56
C LEU A 24 5.60 3.73 -11.77
N VAL A 25 5.96 4.46 -12.82
CA VAL A 25 5.17 4.55 -14.06
C VAL A 25 5.06 3.17 -14.74
N SER A 26 6.14 2.40 -14.79
CA SER A 26 6.14 1.05 -15.34
C SER A 26 5.20 0.13 -14.56
N SER A 27 5.27 0.16 -13.22
CA SER A 27 4.40 -0.61 -12.34
C SER A 27 2.93 -0.21 -12.49
N LEU A 28 2.66 1.09 -12.63
CA LEU A 28 1.31 1.62 -12.88
C LEU A 28 0.75 1.10 -14.21
N CYS A 29 1.53 1.17 -15.29
CA CYS A 29 1.11 0.68 -16.61
C CYS A 29 0.80 -0.83 -16.58
N HIS A 30 1.63 -1.60 -15.88
CA HIS A 30 1.45 -3.04 -15.74
C HIS A 30 0.16 -3.37 -14.96
N GLU A 31 -0.07 -2.71 -13.82
CA GLU A 31 -1.25 -2.94 -12.99
C GLU A 31 -2.54 -2.50 -13.67
N LEU A 32 -2.54 -1.33 -14.32
CA LEU A 32 -3.67 -0.88 -15.15
C LEU A 32 -3.95 -1.85 -16.30
N GLY A 33 -2.90 -2.38 -16.95
CA GLY A 33 -3.04 -3.40 -17.98
C GLY A 33 -3.72 -4.67 -17.47
N ASN A 34 -3.33 -5.13 -16.27
CA ASN A 34 -3.94 -6.30 -15.62
C ASN A 34 -5.42 -6.05 -15.27
N MET A 35 -5.73 -4.88 -14.72
CA MET A 35 -7.12 -4.49 -14.39
C MET A 35 -8.00 -4.39 -15.64
N MET A 36 -7.51 -3.77 -16.70
CA MET A 36 -8.21 -3.70 -17.98
C MET A 36 -8.41 -5.08 -18.61
N GLY A 37 -7.43 -5.98 -18.47
CA GLY A 37 -7.54 -7.37 -18.90
C GLY A 37 -8.63 -8.13 -18.14
N ALA A 38 -8.68 -7.95 -16.81
CA ALA A 38 -9.71 -8.54 -15.97
C ALA A 38 -11.11 -7.99 -16.27
N LEU A 39 -11.25 -6.65 -16.41
CA LEU A 39 -12.49 -6.02 -16.84
C LEU A 39 -12.99 -6.58 -18.18
N ARG A 40 -12.10 -6.74 -19.16
CA ARG A 40 -12.43 -7.30 -20.46
C ARG A 40 -12.86 -8.76 -20.37
N LEU A 41 -12.20 -9.55 -19.51
CA LEU A 41 -12.56 -10.94 -19.26
C LEU A 41 -13.95 -11.04 -18.63
N HIS A 42 -14.23 -10.27 -17.57
CA HIS A 42 -15.56 -10.24 -16.95
C HIS A 42 -16.63 -9.76 -17.91
N ALA A 43 -16.35 -8.74 -18.75
CA ALA A 43 -17.28 -8.28 -19.76
C ALA A 43 -17.55 -9.35 -20.84
N HIS A 44 -16.56 -10.17 -21.19
CA HIS A 44 -16.73 -11.30 -22.13
C HIS A 44 -17.50 -12.48 -21.54
N LEU A 45 -17.46 -12.63 -20.20
CA LEU A 45 -18.20 -13.67 -19.49
C LEU A 45 -19.68 -13.28 -19.27
N LEU A 46 -20.05 -12.01 -19.50
CA LEU A 46 -21.43 -11.55 -19.50
C LEU A 46 -22.09 -11.97 -20.83
N ASP A 47 -22.46 -13.24 -20.94
CA ASP A 47 -23.17 -13.77 -22.11
C ASP A 47 -24.67 -13.86 -21.82
N ASP A 48 -25.50 -13.82 -22.87
CA ASP A 48 -26.98 -13.88 -22.80
C ASP A 48 -27.49 -15.17 -22.12
N GLU A 49 -26.64 -16.19 -21.96
CA GLU A 49 -26.96 -17.45 -21.31
C GLU A 49 -26.70 -17.47 -19.78
N MET A 50 -26.16 -16.39 -19.18
CA MET A 50 -25.88 -16.34 -17.74
C MET A 50 -27.15 -16.25 -16.90
N GLY A 51 -27.22 -17.08 -15.88
CA GLY A 51 -28.31 -17.02 -14.92
C GLY A 51 -28.25 -15.76 -14.02
N PRO A 52 -29.38 -15.33 -13.43
CA PRO A 52 -29.43 -14.11 -12.61
C PRO A 52 -28.43 -14.08 -11.44
N LYS A 53 -28.04 -15.23 -10.92
CA LYS A 53 -27.04 -15.34 -9.83
C LYS A 53 -25.62 -15.08 -10.32
N ASP A 54 -25.30 -15.54 -11.52
CA ASP A 54 -23.97 -15.37 -12.12
C ASP A 54 -23.79 -13.92 -12.58
N LEU A 55 -24.85 -13.30 -13.14
CA LEU A 55 -24.86 -11.87 -13.46
C LEU A 55 -24.68 -11.00 -12.20
N ALA A 56 -25.37 -11.32 -11.11
CA ALA A 56 -25.20 -10.59 -9.84
C ALA A 56 -23.77 -10.71 -9.28
N ARG A 57 -23.16 -11.89 -9.42
CA ARG A 57 -21.78 -12.11 -9.00
C ARG A 57 -20.79 -11.36 -9.87
N ALA A 58 -20.95 -11.40 -11.18
CA ALA A 58 -20.10 -10.66 -12.11
C ALA A 58 -20.19 -9.15 -11.92
N ALA A 59 -21.39 -8.62 -11.59
CA ALA A 59 -21.58 -7.22 -11.25
C ALA A 59 -20.80 -6.81 -9.98
N ILE A 60 -20.83 -7.64 -8.93
CA ILE A 60 -20.07 -7.41 -7.70
C ILE A 60 -18.55 -7.44 -7.99
N ASP A 61 -18.09 -8.43 -8.75
CA ASP A 61 -16.66 -8.57 -9.08
C ASP A 61 -16.16 -7.37 -9.93
N LEU A 62 -17.02 -6.82 -10.83
CA LEU A 62 -16.72 -5.62 -11.61
C LEU A 62 -16.68 -4.35 -10.75
N ASP A 63 -17.58 -4.22 -9.79
CA ASP A 63 -17.64 -3.09 -8.86
C ASP A 63 -16.40 -3.09 -7.95
N ASP A 64 -16.08 -4.23 -7.34
CA ASP A 64 -14.85 -4.43 -6.55
C ASP A 64 -13.59 -4.07 -7.37
N LEU A 65 -13.50 -4.48 -8.64
CA LEU A 65 -12.36 -4.18 -9.50
C LEU A 65 -12.28 -2.69 -9.84
N SER A 66 -13.43 -2.05 -10.05
CA SER A 66 -13.53 -0.60 -10.31
C SER A 66 -13.07 0.21 -9.10
N GLU A 67 -13.54 -0.15 -7.90
CA GLU A 67 -13.13 0.51 -6.66
C GLU A 67 -11.62 0.38 -6.40
N ARG A 68 -11.04 -0.80 -6.61
CA ARG A 68 -9.60 -1.03 -6.51
C ARG A 68 -8.80 -0.18 -7.50
N SER A 69 -9.28 -0.09 -8.74
CA SER A 69 -8.65 0.73 -9.78
C SER A 69 -8.66 2.21 -9.39
N ALA A 70 -9.78 2.71 -8.88
CA ALA A 70 -9.93 4.08 -8.41
C ALA A 70 -9.02 4.36 -7.19
N ALA A 71 -8.93 3.41 -6.25
CA ALA A 71 -8.05 3.51 -5.08
C ALA A 71 -6.58 3.62 -5.50
N LEU A 72 -6.11 2.75 -6.40
CA LEU A 72 -4.73 2.79 -6.91
C LEU A 72 -4.42 4.09 -7.65
N LEU A 73 -5.31 4.55 -8.53
CA LEU A 73 -5.15 5.84 -9.22
C LEU A 73 -5.10 7.01 -8.23
N SER A 74 -5.89 6.96 -7.16
CA SER A 74 -5.89 7.96 -6.10
C SER A 74 -4.59 8.02 -5.30
N LEU A 75 -3.86 6.90 -5.21
CA LEU A 75 -2.54 6.84 -4.57
C LEU A 75 -1.44 7.43 -5.47
N VAL A 76 -1.51 7.15 -6.77
CA VAL A 76 -0.45 7.56 -7.71
C VAL A 76 -0.55 9.06 -8.05
N ARG A 77 -1.76 9.58 -8.20
CA ARG A 77 -1.99 10.98 -8.60
C ARG A 77 -1.27 12.00 -7.71
N PRO A 78 -1.29 11.93 -6.37
CA PRO A 78 -0.54 12.83 -5.50
C PRO A 78 0.98 12.70 -5.66
N LEU A 79 1.50 11.51 -5.97
CA LEU A 79 2.93 11.30 -6.19
C LEU A 79 3.42 12.03 -7.43
N LEU A 80 2.61 12.07 -8.49
CA LEU A 80 2.92 12.78 -9.73
C LEU A 80 2.77 14.29 -9.61
N SER A 81 1.97 14.78 -8.66
CA SER A 81 1.71 16.20 -8.42
C SER A 81 2.44 16.74 -7.20
N ALA A 82 3.43 16.03 -6.67
CA ALA A 82 4.04 16.26 -5.37
C ALA A 82 4.37 17.75 -5.07
N ASP A 83 3.54 18.37 -4.25
CA ASP A 83 3.92 19.55 -3.49
C ASP A 83 4.48 19.07 -2.13
N PRO A 84 5.79 19.21 -1.86
CA PRO A 84 6.38 18.77 -0.59
C PRO A 84 5.88 19.55 0.64
N ARG A 85 4.97 20.52 0.45
CA ARG A 85 4.47 21.41 1.51
C ARG A 85 3.28 20.89 2.29
N SER A 86 2.70 19.76 1.91
CA SER A 86 1.48 19.23 2.54
C SER A 86 1.71 18.41 3.80
N SER A 87 2.96 18.15 4.21
CA SER A 87 3.22 17.31 5.40
C SER A 87 3.03 18.07 6.71
N GLU A 88 2.23 17.51 7.61
CA GLU A 88 1.93 18.06 8.93
C GLU A 88 2.27 17.06 10.04
N VAL A 89 2.40 17.56 11.28
CA VAL A 89 2.62 16.73 12.46
C VAL A 89 1.28 16.25 12.99
N VAL A 90 1.08 14.94 12.97
CA VAL A 90 -0.20 14.31 13.34
C VAL A 90 0.00 13.32 14.48
N PRO A 91 -0.82 13.40 15.54
CA PRO A 91 -0.90 12.35 16.54
C PRO A 91 -1.34 11.04 15.89
N VAL A 92 -0.59 9.97 16.12
CA VAL A 92 -0.88 8.66 15.49
C VAL A 92 -2.24 8.12 15.90
N VAL A 93 -2.69 8.42 17.13
CA VAL A 93 -4.03 8.04 17.60
C VAL A 93 -5.13 8.59 16.69
N ASN A 94 -5.00 9.83 16.22
CA ASN A 94 -6.00 10.44 15.32
C ASN A 94 -6.03 9.73 13.96
N LEU A 95 -4.86 9.34 13.45
CA LEU A 95 -4.75 8.62 12.19
C LEU A 95 -5.44 7.24 12.28
N VAL A 96 -5.21 6.51 13.37
CA VAL A 96 -5.82 5.19 13.60
C VAL A 96 -7.34 5.32 13.80
N SER A 97 -7.80 6.29 14.61
CA SER A 97 -9.24 6.51 14.83
C SER A 97 -9.97 6.90 13.53
N ASN A 98 -9.35 7.69 12.67
CA ASN A 98 -9.94 8.02 11.37
C ASN A 98 -10.06 6.78 10.47
N MET A 99 -9.09 5.85 10.52
CA MET A 99 -9.19 4.58 9.77
C MET A 99 -10.28 3.70 10.31
N GLU A 100 -10.43 3.60 11.63
CA GLU A 100 -11.51 2.89 12.27
C GLU A 100 -12.89 3.41 11.83
N GLU A 101 -13.08 4.74 11.82
CA GLU A 101 -14.33 5.39 11.40
C GLU A 101 -14.62 5.14 9.91
N VAL A 102 -13.63 5.29 9.03
CA VAL A 102 -13.79 5.07 7.58
C VAL A 102 -14.15 3.65 7.25
N LEU A 103 -13.58 2.67 7.98
CA LEU A 103 -13.76 1.24 7.70
C LEU A 103 -14.90 0.58 8.52
N ALA A 104 -15.47 1.27 9.50
CA ALA A 104 -16.57 0.75 10.33
C ALA A 104 -17.82 0.35 9.53
N GLY A 105 -18.02 0.92 8.33
CA GLY A 105 -19.13 0.60 7.43
C GLY A 105 -18.83 -0.47 6.36
N HIS A 106 -17.58 -0.90 6.24
CA HIS A 106 -17.18 -1.88 5.23
C HIS A 106 -17.36 -3.29 5.78
N GLY A 107 -18.54 -3.85 5.55
CA GLY A 107 -18.92 -5.20 5.94
C GLY A 107 -17.97 -6.24 5.33
N THR A 108 -17.11 -6.76 6.15
CA THR A 108 -16.07 -7.73 5.80
C THR A 108 -16.58 -9.15 5.94
N ARG A 109 -17.51 -9.60 5.14
CA ARG A 109 -17.94 -11.02 4.95
C ARG A 109 -17.63 -12.01 6.13
N GLY A 110 -17.64 -11.52 7.40
CA GLY A 110 -17.36 -12.31 8.61
C GLY A 110 -15.92 -12.15 9.16
N THR A 111 -15.04 -11.40 8.51
CA THR A 111 -13.70 -11.04 9.04
C THR A 111 -13.85 -9.89 10.04
N THR A 112 -13.16 -9.96 11.18
CA THR A 112 -13.09 -8.85 12.14
C THR A 112 -11.90 -7.96 11.84
N LEU A 113 -12.10 -6.65 11.98
CA LEU A 113 -11.04 -5.64 11.86
C LEU A 113 -10.93 -4.89 13.20
N ASP A 114 -9.78 -5.04 13.85
CA ASP A 114 -9.50 -4.41 15.14
C ASP A 114 -8.42 -3.34 14.99
N PHE A 115 -8.52 -2.30 15.83
CA PHE A 115 -7.57 -1.20 15.88
C PHE A 115 -7.00 -1.06 17.29
N GLU A 116 -5.68 -0.95 17.39
CA GLU A 116 -4.98 -0.80 18.66
C GLU A 116 -3.93 0.32 18.58
N VAL A 117 -3.88 1.17 19.58
CA VAL A 117 -2.80 2.15 19.73
C VAL A 117 -2.08 1.89 21.05
N GLY A 118 -0.76 1.67 20.96
CA GLY A 118 0.09 1.49 22.13
C GLY A 118 0.11 2.73 23.03
N ARG A 119 0.58 2.56 24.24
CA ARG A 119 0.76 3.70 25.15
C ARG A 119 1.89 4.60 24.64
N ASP A 120 1.70 5.92 24.77
CA ASP A 120 2.72 6.93 24.47
C ASP A 120 3.30 6.87 23.06
N VAL A 121 2.48 6.47 22.06
CA VAL A 121 2.88 6.51 20.64
C VAL A 121 3.05 7.97 20.22
N PRO A 122 4.25 8.38 19.76
CA PRO A 122 4.52 9.75 19.39
C PRO A 122 3.79 10.16 18.10
N SER A 123 3.80 11.46 17.81
CA SER A 123 3.32 12.00 16.53
C SER A 123 4.28 11.64 15.40
N ILE A 124 3.78 11.69 14.17
CA ILE A 124 4.56 11.54 12.93
C ILE A 124 4.34 12.75 12.03
N ARG A 125 5.24 12.98 11.08
CA ARG A 125 5.10 14.02 10.04
C ARG A 125 4.78 13.38 8.71
N VAL A 126 3.57 13.58 8.22
CA VAL A 126 3.09 12.96 6.97
C VAL A 126 2.14 13.90 6.20
N ASP A 127 2.00 13.69 4.90
CA ASP A 127 0.81 14.12 4.17
C ASP A 127 -0.34 13.18 4.57
N VAL A 128 -1.28 13.71 5.37
CA VAL A 128 -2.36 12.91 5.97
C VAL A 128 -3.20 12.22 4.92
N GLY A 129 -3.61 12.94 3.87
CA GLY A 129 -4.48 12.38 2.84
C GLY A 129 -3.81 11.25 2.06
N MET A 130 -2.53 11.41 1.71
CA MET A 130 -1.75 10.39 1.01
C MET A 130 -1.50 9.18 1.91
N PHE A 131 -1.14 9.42 3.16
CA PHE A 131 -0.80 8.36 4.10
C PHE A 131 -2.01 7.53 4.53
N GLN A 132 -3.17 8.17 4.72
CA GLN A 132 -4.43 7.47 4.99
C GLN A 132 -4.83 6.53 3.85
N ARG A 133 -4.71 6.97 2.59
CA ARG A 133 -4.99 6.11 1.42
C ARG A 133 -4.02 4.93 1.35
N LEU A 134 -2.76 5.14 1.68
CA LEU A 134 -1.77 4.07 1.73
C LEU A 134 -2.14 3.00 2.77
N ILE A 135 -2.46 3.42 4.00
CA ILE A 135 -2.91 2.52 5.07
C ILE A 135 -4.17 1.77 4.63
N GLN A 136 -5.16 2.49 4.09
CA GLN A 136 -6.41 1.92 3.60
C GLN A 136 -6.17 0.83 2.55
N SER A 137 -5.24 1.05 1.60
CA SER A 137 -4.90 0.06 0.59
C SER A 137 -4.29 -1.21 1.19
N PHE A 138 -3.44 -1.08 2.20
CA PHE A 138 -2.91 -2.24 2.91
C PHE A 138 -3.96 -2.96 3.78
N LEU A 139 -4.88 -2.22 4.38
CA LEU A 139 -5.99 -2.81 5.13
C LEU A 139 -6.94 -3.60 4.22
N TYR A 140 -7.26 -3.06 3.03
CA TYR A 140 -8.03 -3.82 2.04
C TYR A 140 -7.30 -5.08 1.58
N LEU A 141 -5.99 -5.00 1.35
CA LEU A 141 -5.18 -6.17 1.02
C LEU A 141 -5.24 -7.23 2.13
N ALA A 142 -5.11 -6.81 3.38
CA ALA A 142 -5.21 -7.70 4.54
C ALA A 142 -6.60 -8.34 4.67
N LEU A 143 -7.67 -7.57 4.45
CA LEU A 143 -9.05 -8.06 4.46
C LEU A 143 -9.33 -9.06 3.33
N GLU A 144 -8.71 -8.88 2.16
CA GLU A 144 -8.78 -9.85 1.05
C GLU A 144 -8.02 -11.14 1.34
N SER A 145 -6.86 -11.01 2.00
CA SER A 145 -6.01 -12.13 2.37
C SER A 145 -6.55 -12.95 3.53
N ALA A 146 -7.26 -12.31 4.45
CA ALA A 146 -7.78 -12.94 5.66
C ALA A 146 -8.75 -14.09 5.34
N SER A 147 -8.76 -15.09 6.20
CA SER A 147 -9.72 -16.18 6.11
C SER A 147 -11.16 -15.68 6.28
N ARG A 148 -12.17 -16.46 5.82
CA ARG A 148 -13.60 -16.06 5.86
C ARG A 148 -14.12 -15.68 7.24
N THR A 149 -13.51 -16.17 8.31
CA THR A 149 -13.82 -15.86 9.71
C THR A 149 -12.58 -15.38 10.42
N GLY A 150 -11.69 -14.75 9.67
CA GLY A 150 -10.38 -14.33 10.11
C GLY A 150 -10.37 -13.01 10.86
N LYS A 151 -9.17 -12.59 11.19
CA LYS A 151 -8.93 -11.36 11.93
C LYS A 151 -7.87 -10.53 11.21
N VAL A 152 -8.18 -9.25 11.03
CA VAL A 152 -7.21 -8.22 10.64
C VAL A 152 -7.01 -7.30 11.84
N LEU A 153 -5.76 -7.02 12.17
CA LEU A 153 -5.39 -6.11 13.25
C LEU A 153 -4.53 -4.99 12.69
N MET A 154 -4.93 -3.74 12.91
CA MET A 154 -4.07 -2.59 12.77
C MET A 154 -3.58 -2.13 14.14
N ARG A 155 -2.26 -2.09 14.34
CA ARG A 155 -1.65 -1.67 15.58
C ARG A 155 -0.63 -0.57 15.33
N ALA A 156 -0.63 0.46 16.19
CA ALA A 156 0.39 1.49 16.24
C ALA A 156 1.22 1.35 17.53
N GLU A 157 2.54 1.38 17.40
CA GLU A 157 3.45 1.30 18.56
C GLU A 157 4.70 2.16 18.37
N SER A 158 5.29 2.56 19.50
CA SER A 158 6.58 3.26 19.53
C SER A 158 7.74 2.26 19.50
N ARG A 159 8.69 2.44 18.59
CA ARG A 159 9.92 1.63 18.49
C ARG A 159 11.15 2.52 18.45
N GLY A 160 11.63 2.89 19.64
CA GLY A 160 12.78 3.81 19.74
C GLY A 160 12.45 5.18 19.12
N ASP A 161 13.20 5.59 18.10
CA ASP A 161 12.99 6.85 17.39
C ASP A 161 12.02 6.75 16.20
N GLU A 162 11.34 5.62 16.09
CA GLU A 162 10.34 5.37 15.05
C GLU A 162 8.96 5.07 15.65
N VAL A 163 7.93 5.33 14.86
CA VAL A 163 6.60 4.77 15.03
C VAL A 163 6.45 3.63 14.03
N ALA A 164 5.97 2.49 14.51
CA ALA A 164 5.59 1.36 13.68
C ALA A 164 4.07 1.24 13.61
N LEU A 165 3.53 1.25 12.37
CA LEU A 165 2.15 0.90 12.08
C LEU A 165 2.14 -0.51 11.51
N LEU A 166 1.58 -1.44 12.25
CA LEU A 166 1.51 -2.86 11.90
C LEU A 166 0.12 -3.18 11.38
N ILE A 167 0.05 -3.89 10.26
CA ILE A 167 -1.17 -4.47 9.72
C ILE A 167 -0.94 -5.97 9.66
N GLU A 168 -1.72 -6.72 10.41
CA GLU A 168 -1.60 -8.17 10.55
C GLU A 168 -2.89 -8.84 10.09
N ASP A 169 -2.77 -9.93 9.34
CA ASP A 169 -3.88 -10.80 8.99
C ASP A 169 -3.52 -12.27 9.21
N ASP A 170 -4.54 -13.10 9.33
CA ASP A 170 -4.44 -14.55 9.47
C ASP A 170 -4.50 -15.29 8.12
N GLY A 171 -3.93 -14.71 7.09
CA GLY A 171 -3.86 -15.10 5.67
C GLY A 171 -4.04 -16.58 5.31
N PRO A 172 -4.01 -16.93 4.04
CA PRO A 172 -4.21 -18.31 3.60
C PRO A 172 -3.11 -19.22 4.14
N LYS A 173 -3.52 -20.35 4.73
CA LYS A 173 -2.60 -21.36 5.27
C LYS A 173 -1.78 -22.00 4.15
N GLY A 174 -0.49 -22.24 4.40
CA GLY A 174 0.32 -23.11 3.58
C GLY A 174 1.23 -22.45 2.54
N GLU A 175 1.36 -21.14 2.50
CA GLU A 175 2.35 -20.47 1.67
C GLU A 175 3.71 -20.37 2.38
N ASP A 176 4.81 -20.48 1.60
CA ASP A 176 6.18 -20.40 2.11
C ASP A 176 6.46 -19.00 2.70
N PRO A 177 6.85 -18.91 4.00
CA PRO A 177 7.23 -17.63 4.60
C PRO A 177 8.46 -17.00 3.95
N ALA A 178 9.39 -17.84 3.46
CA ALA A 178 10.59 -17.39 2.79
C ALA A 178 10.25 -16.81 1.40
N GLY A 179 10.43 -15.50 1.25
CA GLY A 179 10.15 -14.82 -0.01
C GLY A 179 8.78 -14.14 -0.09
N PHE A 180 8.00 -14.10 1.00
CA PHE A 180 6.70 -13.41 1.01
C PHE A 180 6.78 -11.96 0.52
N ARG A 181 7.81 -11.22 0.91
CA ARG A 181 8.05 -9.84 0.42
C ARG A 181 8.21 -9.80 -1.11
N ASP A 182 8.96 -10.73 -1.68
CA ASP A 182 9.17 -10.81 -3.13
C ASP A 182 7.90 -11.28 -3.85
N GLN A 183 7.14 -12.17 -3.23
CA GLN A 183 5.83 -12.61 -3.74
C GLN A 183 4.82 -11.47 -3.73
N MET A 184 4.77 -10.69 -2.64
CA MET A 184 3.94 -9.49 -2.54
C MET A 184 4.35 -8.45 -3.60
N ARG A 185 5.65 -8.22 -3.81
CA ARG A 185 6.15 -7.31 -4.86
C ARG A 185 5.76 -7.79 -6.26
N ARG A 186 5.80 -9.09 -6.54
CA ARG A 186 5.36 -9.65 -7.82
C ARG A 186 3.84 -9.59 -8.01
N GLY A 187 3.09 -9.84 -6.96
CA GLY A 187 1.62 -9.83 -7.00
C GLY A 187 0.99 -8.43 -6.95
N ARG A 188 1.68 -7.47 -6.31
CA ARG A 188 1.20 -6.10 -6.10
C ARG A 188 2.33 -5.07 -6.30
N PRO A 189 2.98 -5.07 -7.48
CA PRO A 189 4.18 -4.26 -7.71
C PRO A 189 3.92 -2.76 -7.54
N LEU A 190 2.79 -2.28 -8.01
CA LEU A 190 2.42 -0.86 -7.90
C LEU A 190 2.23 -0.43 -6.46
N LEU A 191 1.49 -1.20 -5.65
CA LEU A 191 1.26 -0.86 -4.23
C LEU A 191 2.59 -0.81 -3.47
N CYS A 192 3.50 -1.75 -3.72
CA CYS A 192 4.83 -1.75 -3.08
C CYS A 192 5.66 -0.55 -3.50
N SER A 193 5.73 -0.22 -4.81
CA SER A 193 6.49 0.92 -5.33
C SER A 193 5.92 2.26 -4.81
N VAL A 194 4.59 2.39 -4.76
CA VAL A 194 3.92 3.56 -4.20
C VAL A 194 4.21 3.69 -2.70
N ALA A 195 4.13 2.59 -1.95
CA ALA A 195 4.42 2.59 -0.52
C ALA A 195 5.87 3.00 -0.24
N GLU A 196 6.83 2.45 -0.98
CA GLU A 196 8.24 2.81 -0.87
C GLU A 196 8.44 4.30 -1.17
N SER A 197 7.91 4.81 -2.27
CA SER A 197 8.02 6.23 -2.64
C SER A 197 7.37 7.16 -1.61
N ILE A 198 6.18 6.84 -1.08
CA ILE A 198 5.52 7.64 -0.05
C ILE A 198 6.36 7.64 1.23
N LEU A 199 6.77 6.47 1.70
CA LEU A 199 7.50 6.34 2.96
C LEU A 199 8.88 7.01 2.89
N GLU A 200 9.63 6.83 1.80
CA GLU A 200 10.93 7.49 1.59
C GLU A 200 10.83 9.01 1.64
N LYS A 201 9.81 9.61 1.01
CA LYS A 201 9.54 11.07 1.09
C LYS A 201 9.30 11.56 2.52
N HIS A 202 8.87 10.67 3.42
CA HIS A 202 8.62 10.97 4.83
C HIS A 202 9.73 10.44 5.77
N GLY A 203 10.86 9.98 5.21
CA GLY A 203 11.98 9.41 5.96
C GLY A 203 11.70 8.05 6.57
N GLY A 204 10.68 7.36 6.06
CA GLY A 204 10.24 6.05 6.55
C GLY A 204 10.61 4.90 5.62
N ARG A 205 10.13 3.73 5.95
CA ARG A 205 10.28 2.48 5.18
C ARG A 205 9.16 1.51 5.52
N PHE A 206 8.97 0.46 4.73
CA PHE A 206 8.08 -0.64 5.12
C PHE A 206 8.79 -2.00 5.06
N SER A 207 8.26 -2.96 5.82
CA SER A 207 8.56 -4.37 5.70
C SER A 207 7.28 -5.18 5.51
N ALA A 208 7.40 -6.32 4.84
CA ALA A 208 6.35 -7.30 4.73
C ALA A 208 6.95 -8.67 5.09
N GLU A 209 6.35 -9.32 6.08
CA GLU A 209 6.84 -10.57 6.65
C GLU A 209 5.68 -11.54 6.79
N ARG A 210 6.00 -12.82 6.78
CA ARG A 210 5.05 -13.87 7.10
C ARG A 210 5.64 -14.74 8.20
N ASP A 211 4.87 -14.94 9.25
CA ASP A 211 5.22 -15.79 10.38
C ASP A 211 4.11 -16.85 10.56
N GLY A 212 4.40 -18.06 10.10
CA GLY A 212 3.42 -19.14 10.05
C GLY A 212 2.21 -18.77 9.19
N ASP A 213 1.03 -18.75 9.78
CA ASP A 213 -0.24 -18.41 9.12
C ASP A 213 -0.55 -16.89 9.15
N ARG A 214 0.36 -16.07 9.68
CA ARG A 214 0.14 -14.63 9.83
C ARG A 214 0.98 -13.84 8.83
N THR A 215 0.34 -12.92 8.15
CA THR A 215 1.01 -11.87 7.36
C THR A 215 1.15 -10.63 8.22
N ARG A 216 2.31 -9.99 8.16
CA ARG A 216 2.57 -8.72 8.84
C ARG A 216 3.18 -7.73 7.88
N ILE A 217 2.51 -6.60 7.68
CA ILE A 217 3.03 -5.43 6.99
C ILE A 217 3.31 -4.37 8.05
N THR A 218 4.52 -3.81 8.05
CA THR A 218 4.92 -2.77 9.02
C THR A 218 5.41 -1.54 8.27
N LEU A 219 4.77 -0.40 8.53
CA LEU A 219 5.18 0.92 8.04
C LEU A 219 5.93 1.62 9.16
N PHE A 220 7.19 1.98 8.91
CA PHE A 220 8.04 2.69 9.87
C PHE A 220 8.16 4.16 9.48
N LEU A 221 8.00 5.05 10.44
CA LEU A 221 8.13 6.50 10.27
C LEU A 221 8.91 7.11 11.42
N PRO A 222 9.69 8.18 11.18
CA PRO A 222 10.36 8.91 12.24
C PRO A 222 9.36 9.45 13.27
N ALA A 223 9.65 9.23 14.53
CA ALA A 223 8.86 9.74 15.65
C ALA A 223 9.11 11.24 15.86
N ILE A 224 8.06 12.02 15.98
CA ILE A 224 8.13 13.43 16.40
C ILE A 224 7.78 13.49 17.88
N ARG A 225 8.78 13.69 18.71
CA ARG A 225 8.61 13.86 20.15
C ARG A 225 8.63 15.34 20.50
N PRO A 226 7.79 15.82 21.45
CA PRO A 226 7.95 17.15 22.02
C PRO A 226 9.37 17.28 22.60
N LEU A 227 10.01 18.41 22.36
CA LEU A 227 11.27 18.72 23.07
C LEU A 227 11.00 18.65 24.58
N ALA A 228 11.73 17.79 25.29
CA ALA A 228 11.70 17.76 26.73
C ALA A 228 12.08 19.17 27.24
N ARG A 229 11.16 19.80 27.97
CA ARG A 229 11.39 21.09 28.60
C ARG A 229 12.19 20.90 29.90
#